data_56a9f3dabb1a8ba959b34b003d72ed60
#
_entry.id   56a9f3dabb1a8ba959b34b003d72ed60
#
_cell.length_a   1.000
_cell.length_b   1.000
_cell.length_c   1.000
_cell.angle_alpha   90.00
_cell.angle_beta   90.00
_cell.angle_gamma   90.00
#
_symmetry.space_group_name_H-M   'P 1'
#
loop_
_entity.id
_entity.type
_entity.pdbx_description
1 polymer ?
#
loop_
_entity_poly.entity_id
_entity_poly.type
_entity_poly.pdbx_seq_one_letter_code
_entity_poly.pdbx_strand_id
1 'polypeptide(L)'
;MPRIAQAFARARAENRAAFVAYLCAGDPDFDTSLAACRALLASGVDLLELGVPFSDPLADGLTNQLAAQRALESGMTAARVFELVRRIREFSEAPIVFYTY
;
A
#
# COMPACT_ATOMS: atom_id res chain seq x y z
N MET A 1 -12.97 -11.02 13.76
CA MET A 1 -13.46 -10.32 12.55
C MET A 1 -12.27 -9.99 11.65
N PRO A 2 -12.37 -10.23 10.35
CA PRO A 2 -11.28 -9.88 9.42
C PRO A 2 -10.95 -8.38 9.46
N ARG A 3 -9.70 -8.05 9.18
CA ARG A 3 -9.23 -6.66 9.28
C ARG A 3 -10.00 -5.69 8.39
N ILE A 4 -10.34 -6.10 7.16
CA ILE A 4 -11.08 -5.24 6.23
C ILE A 4 -12.46 -4.93 6.79
N ALA A 5 -13.18 -5.95 7.25
CA ALA A 5 -14.50 -5.77 7.83
C ALA A 5 -14.44 -4.88 9.08
N GLN A 6 -13.41 -5.03 9.91
CA GLN A 6 -13.21 -4.18 11.09
C GLN A 6 -13.02 -2.72 10.71
N ALA A 7 -12.23 -2.45 9.65
CA ALA A 7 -11.97 -1.08 9.20
C ALA A 7 -13.26 -0.40 8.73
N PHE A 8 -14.06 -1.10 7.94
CA PHE A 8 -15.34 -0.54 7.47
C PHE A 8 -16.36 -0.39 8.61
N ALA A 9 -16.39 -1.32 9.55
CA ALA A 9 -17.28 -1.22 10.72
C ALA A 9 -16.92 -0.01 11.58
N ARG A 10 -15.62 0.24 11.77
CA ARG A 10 -15.15 1.41 12.52
C ARG A 10 -15.56 2.72 11.84
N ALA A 11 -15.35 2.81 10.52
CA ALA A 11 -15.75 3.99 9.78
C ALA A 11 -17.25 4.24 9.88
N ARG A 12 -18.05 3.18 9.76
CA ARG A 12 -19.51 3.27 9.90
C ARG A 12 -19.91 3.73 11.30
N ALA A 13 -19.29 3.18 12.33
CA ALA A 13 -19.58 3.57 13.72
C ALA A 13 -19.24 5.02 13.99
N GLU A 14 -18.26 5.58 13.29
CA GLU A 14 -17.86 6.98 13.39
C GLU A 14 -18.60 7.88 12.39
N ASN A 15 -19.56 7.32 11.66
CA ASN A 15 -20.39 8.03 10.69
C ASN A 15 -19.55 8.75 9.62
N ARG A 16 -18.57 8.07 9.08
CA ARG A 16 -17.68 8.58 8.03
C ARG A 16 -17.39 7.50 6.98
N ALA A 17 -16.90 7.91 5.81
CA ALA A 17 -16.41 6.98 4.81
C ALA A 17 -15.07 6.39 5.25
N ALA A 18 -14.78 5.18 4.81
CA ALA A 18 -13.45 4.60 4.97
C ALA A 18 -12.49 5.24 3.96
N PHE A 19 -11.28 5.55 4.42
CA PHE A 19 -10.24 6.10 3.55
C PHE A 19 -9.31 4.97 3.10
N VAL A 20 -9.31 4.72 1.79
CA VAL A 20 -8.42 3.75 1.16
C VAL A 20 -7.34 4.52 0.41
N ALA A 21 -6.08 4.33 0.76
CA ALA A 21 -4.97 4.99 0.10
C ALA A 21 -4.15 3.99 -0.70
N TYR A 22 -3.78 4.36 -1.91
CA TYR A 22 -2.92 3.56 -2.78
C TYR A 22 -1.49 4.06 -2.75
N LEU A 23 -0.54 3.13 -2.77
CA LEU A 23 0.88 3.43 -2.89
C LEU A 23 1.57 2.27 -3.61
N CYS A 24 2.47 2.58 -4.53
CA CYS A 24 3.27 1.56 -5.19
C CYS A 24 4.43 1.15 -4.28
N ALA A 25 4.51 -0.13 -3.95
CA ALA A 25 5.56 -0.64 -3.07
C ALA A 25 6.94 -0.44 -3.69
N GLY A 26 7.81 0.26 -2.96
CA GLY A 26 9.18 0.52 -3.40
C GLY A 26 9.37 1.74 -4.26
N ASP A 27 8.35 2.57 -4.44
CA ASP A 27 8.47 3.82 -5.19
C ASP A 27 8.70 4.99 -4.20
N PRO A 28 9.77 5.76 -4.36
CA PRO A 28 10.89 5.60 -5.29
C PRO A 28 11.91 4.55 -4.84
N ASP A 29 11.86 4.12 -3.60
CA ASP A 29 12.69 3.07 -3.03
C ASP A 29 11.99 2.44 -1.81
N PHE A 30 12.56 1.35 -1.29
CA PHE A 30 11.96 0.60 -0.20
C PHE A 30 11.76 1.45 1.06
N ASP A 31 12.82 2.13 1.50
CA ASP A 31 12.77 2.87 2.78
C ASP A 31 11.82 4.06 2.70
N THR A 32 11.80 4.78 1.58
CA THR A 32 10.89 5.91 1.39
C THR A 32 9.44 5.44 1.33
N SER A 33 9.17 4.33 0.63
CA SER A 33 7.81 3.80 0.57
C SER A 33 7.34 3.29 1.93
N LEU A 34 8.22 2.70 2.73
CA LEU A 34 7.89 2.30 4.09
C LEU A 34 7.55 3.51 4.96
N ALA A 35 8.33 4.59 4.85
CA ALA A 35 8.05 5.82 5.58
C ALA A 35 6.72 6.45 5.15
N ALA A 36 6.41 6.42 3.86
CA ALA A 36 5.13 6.90 3.35
C ALA A 36 3.95 6.07 3.87
N CYS A 37 4.08 4.75 3.90
CA CYS A 37 3.06 3.88 4.49
C CYS A 37 2.83 4.20 5.96
N ARG A 38 3.92 4.39 6.71
CA ARG A 38 3.82 4.76 8.13
C ARG A 38 3.09 6.07 8.31
N ALA A 39 3.42 7.08 7.52
CA ALA A 39 2.79 8.40 7.61
C ALA A 39 1.30 8.34 7.25
N LEU A 40 0.95 7.60 6.21
CA LEU A 40 -0.45 7.42 5.80
C LEU A 40 -1.27 6.76 6.91
N LEU A 41 -0.75 5.68 7.48
CA LEU A 41 -1.46 4.94 8.53
C LEU A 41 -1.55 5.75 9.81
N ALA A 42 -0.53 6.53 10.15
CA ALA A 42 -0.54 7.42 11.31
C ALA A 42 -1.54 8.56 11.16
N SER A 43 -1.82 8.99 9.92
CA SER A 43 -2.77 10.08 9.66
C SER A 43 -4.22 9.65 9.53
N GLY A 44 -4.55 8.38 9.70
CA GLY A 44 -5.92 7.91 9.77
C GLY A 44 -6.42 7.13 8.56
N VAL A 45 -5.54 6.70 7.67
CA VAL A 45 -5.92 5.81 6.57
C VAL A 45 -6.45 4.51 7.15
N ASP A 46 -7.60 4.07 6.68
CA ASP A 46 -8.27 2.88 7.19
C ASP A 46 -7.78 1.60 6.53
N LEU A 47 -7.41 1.69 5.25
CA LEU A 47 -6.98 0.54 4.46
C LEU A 47 -5.91 1.00 3.48
N LEU A 48 -4.84 0.24 3.40
CA LEU A 48 -3.75 0.51 2.47
C LEU A 48 -3.86 -0.42 1.28
N GLU A 49 -3.92 0.15 0.08
CA GLU A 49 -3.85 -0.57 -1.17
C GLU A 49 -2.42 -0.49 -1.69
N LEU A 50 -1.74 -1.61 -1.71
CA LEU A 50 -0.30 -1.67 -1.98
C LEU A 50 -0.06 -2.23 -3.37
N GLY A 51 0.43 -1.40 -4.28
CA GLY A 51 0.76 -1.82 -5.63
C GLY A 51 2.00 -2.69 -5.67
N VAL A 52 1.89 -3.85 -6.32
CA VAL A 52 3.03 -4.72 -6.60
C VAL A 52 3.61 -4.28 -7.96
N PRO A 53 4.84 -3.75 -8.00
CA PRO A 53 5.38 -3.23 -9.25
C PRO A 53 5.50 -4.32 -10.31
N PHE A 54 5.04 -4.01 -11.51
CA PHE A 54 5.05 -4.90 -12.65
C PHE A 54 5.68 -4.19 -13.85
N SER A 55 6.44 -4.93 -14.67
CA SER A 55 7.19 -4.35 -15.79
C SER A 55 6.30 -3.89 -16.95
N ASP A 56 5.08 -4.44 -17.03
CA ASP A 56 4.18 -4.20 -18.17
C ASP A 56 2.76 -3.86 -17.68
N PRO A 57 2.57 -2.73 -16.97
CA PRO A 57 1.30 -2.39 -16.33
C PRO A 57 0.33 -1.75 -17.34
N LEU A 58 -0.17 -2.54 -18.29
CA LEU A 58 -0.96 -2.06 -19.42
C LEU A 58 -2.28 -1.39 -19.04
N ALA A 59 -2.86 -1.80 -17.91
CA ALA A 59 -4.15 -1.26 -17.45
C ALA A 59 -3.98 0.03 -16.65
N ASP A 60 -2.77 0.41 -16.28
CA ASP A 60 -2.52 1.59 -15.44
C ASP A 60 -2.37 2.85 -16.30
N GLY A 61 -2.70 4.00 -15.68
CA GLY A 61 -2.37 5.29 -16.25
C GLY A 61 -0.89 5.61 -16.12
N LEU A 62 -0.45 6.68 -16.77
CA LEU A 62 0.97 7.04 -16.85
C LEU A 62 1.60 7.22 -15.47
N THR A 63 0.93 7.88 -14.54
CA THR A 63 1.46 8.13 -13.21
C THR A 63 1.83 6.83 -12.49
N ASN A 64 0.93 5.84 -12.53
CA ASN A 64 1.19 4.56 -11.88
C ASN A 64 2.18 3.70 -12.65
N GLN A 65 2.24 3.82 -13.97
CA GLN A 65 3.26 3.17 -14.78
C GLN A 65 4.66 3.67 -14.40
N LEU A 66 4.81 4.98 -14.26
CA LEU A 66 6.08 5.59 -13.86
C LEU A 66 6.48 5.22 -12.43
N ALA A 67 5.50 5.13 -11.53
CA ALA A 67 5.76 4.69 -10.16
C ALA A 67 6.28 3.24 -10.13
N ALA A 68 5.65 2.35 -10.89
CA ALA A 68 6.11 0.96 -11.00
C ALA A 68 7.51 0.86 -11.59
N GLN A 69 7.80 1.69 -12.60
CA GLN A 69 9.13 1.73 -13.21
C GLN A 69 10.19 2.15 -12.20
N ARG A 70 9.94 3.21 -11.42
CA ARG A 70 10.88 3.66 -10.39
C ARG A 70 11.12 2.60 -9.34
N ALA A 71 10.04 1.93 -8.91
CA ALA A 71 10.14 0.86 -7.92
C ALA A 71 11.01 -0.29 -8.43
N LEU A 72 10.79 -0.74 -9.67
CA LEU A 72 11.57 -1.81 -10.27
C LEU A 72 13.03 -1.41 -10.43
N GLU A 73 13.29 -0.18 -10.86
CA GLU A 73 14.65 0.33 -11.00
C GLU A 73 15.38 0.41 -9.66
N SER A 74 14.65 0.62 -8.56
CA SER A 74 15.22 0.62 -7.22
C SER A 74 15.52 -0.78 -6.67
N GLY A 75 15.11 -1.83 -7.40
CA GLY A 75 15.38 -3.22 -7.02
C GLY A 75 14.23 -3.93 -6.34
N MET A 76 13.00 -3.42 -6.44
CA MET A 76 11.84 -4.12 -5.85
C MET A 76 11.54 -5.42 -6.57
N THR A 77 11.17 -6.41 -5.77
CA THR A 77 10.75 -7.74 -6.20
C THR A 77 9.50 -8.12 -5.41
N ALA A 78 8.80 -9.17 -5.84
CA ALA A 78 7.65 -9.68 -5.07
C ALA A 78 8.06 -10.05 -3.64
N ALA A 79 9.23 -10.66 -3.45
CA ALA A 79 9.73 -11.00 -2.13
C ALA A 79 9.90 -9.75 -1.26
N ARG A 80 10.40 -8.67 -1.82
CA ARG A 80 10.58 -7.41 -1.09
C ARG A 80 9.26 -6.73 -0.78
N VAL A 81 8.22 -6.93 -1.59
CA VAL A 81 6.88 -6.43 -1.25
C VAL A 81 6.37 -7.12 0.02
N PHE A 82 6.56 -8.43 0.15
CA PHE A 82 6.20 -9.14 1.38
C PHE A 82 7.02 -8.67 2.58
N GLU A 83 8.30 -8.37 2.37
CA GLU A 83 9.14 -7.79 3.42
C GLU A 83 8.61 -6.42 3.86
N LEU A 84 8.17 -5.59 2.91
CA LEU A 84 7.57 -4.30 3.22
C LEU A 84 6.33 -4.48 4.11
N VAL A 85 5.46 -5.42 3.77
CA VAL A 85 4.29 -5.73 4.59
C VAL A 85 4.70 -6.17 6.00
N ARG A 86 5.72 -7.02 6.11
CA ARG A 86 6.21 -7.46 7.41
C ARG A 86 6.68 -6.27 8.26
N ARG A 87 7.39 -5.32 7.66
CA ARG A 87 7.83 -4.11 8.34
C ARG A 87 6.65 -3.23 8.76
N ILE A 88 5.62 -3.11 7.91
CA ILE A 88 4.39 -2.39 8.26
C ILE A 88 3.72 -3.04 9.47
N ARG A 89 3.68 -4.37 9.53
CA ARG A 89 3.08 -5.10 10.65
C ARG A 89 3.78 -4.89 11.98
N GLU A 90 4.99 -4.38 12.01
CA GLU A 90 5.67 -4.01 13.25
C GLU A 90 5.00 -2.84 13.97
N PHE A 91 4.27 -1.99 13.24
CA PHE A 91 3.64 -0.80 13.82
C PHE A 91 2.15 -0.65 13.50
N SER A 92 1.56 -1.51 12.69
CA SER A 92 0.14 -1.36 12.30
C SER A 92 -0.52 -2.69 12.00
N GLU A 93 -1.78 -2.81 12.44
CA GLU A 93 -2.67 -3.92 12.09
C GLU A 93 -3.66 -3.55 10.99
N ALA A 94 -3.48 -2.41 10.33
CA ALA A 94 -4.38 -1.95 9.29
C ALA A 94 -4.47 -2.97 8.15
N PRO A 95 -5.65 -3.12 7.52
CA PRO A 95 -5.78 -4.01 6.38
C PRO A 95 -4.94 -3.51 5.20
N ILE A 96 -4.34 -4.48 4.53
CA ILE A 96 -3.53 -4.24 3.33
C ILE A 96 -4.10 -5.10 2.21
N VAL A 97 -4.35 -4.49 1.07
CA VAL A 97 -4.81 -5.16 -0.14
C VAL A 97 -3.73 -5.01 -1.21
N PHE A 98 -3.35 -6.11 -1.85
CA PHE A 98 -2.41 -6.04 -2.96
C PHE A 98 -3.13 -5.65 -4.24
N TYR A 99 -2.60 -4.64 -4.92
CA TYR A 99 -3.00 -4.28 -6.28
C TYR A 99 -1.95 -4.88 -7.22
N THR A 100 -2.34 -5.90 -7.96
CA THR A 100 -1.39 -6.70 -8.76
C THR A 100 -2.03 -7.20 -10.05
N TYR A 101 -1.16 -7.55 -10.98
CA TYR A 101 -1.56 -8.19 -12.23
C TYR A 101 -1.55 -9.71 -12.13
#